data_8ff2563d568795284162967159da6cf6
#
_entry.id   8ff2563d568795284162967159da6cf6
#
_cell.length_a   1.000
_cell.length_b   1.000
_cell.length_c   1.000
_cell.angle_alpha   90.00
_cell.angle_beta   90.00
_cell.angle_gamma   90.00
#
_symmetry.space_group_name_H-M   'P 1'
#
loop_
_entity.id
_entity.type
_entity.pdbx_description
1 polymer ?
#
loop_
_entity_poly.entity_id
_entity_poly.type
_entity_poly.pdbx_seq_one_letter_code
_entity_poly.pdbx_strand_id
1 'polypeptide(L)'
;MSDHVTEAVQSKYASVAKSGLSTGHSGVRAVAEAFGYTPEQLASIPAEANLGLSCGNPTAFASLKPGETVVDLGCGGGLDVFLAAKRVGPTGKAIGIDMTPEMLDLARRNAAKADGGRPLANVEFHRATIDKLPLPSASVDCVISNCVINLAPDKQAVFCEIVRVLKPGGRLAVSDIALKKPLPPEIGGDLMAYVGCIAGAILVDEYRRRLVDAGFAQIDIVDTGNDLNAYAKVENQSGCCSPTMGATLPLVSASSCCSPAAAGDADLHQRLADLLRRYNVNEYAASVRVFAVKAV
;
A
#
# COMPACT_ATOMS: atom_id res chain seq x y z
N MET A 1 14.83 -14.44 10.85
CA MET A 1 14.49 -12.98 10.87
C MET A 1 13.39 -12.63 9.87
N SER A 2 13.40 -13.19 8.65
CA SER A 2 12.35 -12.94 7.62
C SER A 2 10.94 -13.32 8.07
N ASP A 3 10.74 -14.48 8.67
CA ASP A 3 9.41 -14.98 9.05
C ASP A 3 8.76 -14.13 10.14
N HIS A 4 9.53 -13.70 11.14
CA HIS A 4 9.04 -12.86 12.24
C HIS A 4 8.57 -11.47 11.76
N VAL A 5 9.25 -10.89 10.78
CA VAL A 5 8.87 -9.61 10.19
C VAL A 5 7.60 -9.78 9.36
N THR A 6 7.51 -10.84 8.56
CA THR A 6 6.33 -11.15 7.75
C THR A 6 5.09 -11.38 8.62
N GLU A 7 5.23 -12.13 9.73
CA GLU A 7 4.16 -12.34 10.70
C GLU A 7 3.70 -11.04 11.36
N ALA A 8 4.64 -10.17 11.76
CA ALA A 8 4.32 -8.87 12.35
C ALA A 8 3.56 -7.97 11.37
N VAL A 9 4.00 -7.89 10.11
CA VAL A 9 3.32 -7.18 9.04
C VAL A 9 1.92 -7.74 8.85
N GLN A 10 1.77 -9.05 8.68
CA GLN A 10 0.47 -9.70 8.48
C GLN A 10 -0.48 -9.43 9.64
N SER A 11 -0.02 -9.58 10.89
CA SER A 11 -0.82 -9.31 12.10
C SER A 11 -1.32 -7.87 12.14
N LYS A 12 -0.44 -6.90 11.82
CA LYS A 12 -0.80 -5.49 11.82
C LYS A 12 -1.86 -5.18 10.77
N TYR A 13 -1.66 -5.63 9.55
CA TYR A 13 -2.61 -5.40 8.45
C TYR A 13 -3.94 -6.15 8.66
N ALA A 14 -3.93 -7.33 9.30
CA ALA A 14 -5.15 -8.02 9.73
C ALA A 14 -5.97 -7.19 10.74
N SER A 15 -5.30 -6.51 11.67
CA SER A 15 -5.94 -5.57 12.60
C SER A 15 -6.58 -4.39 11.86
N VAL A 16 -5.86 -3.80 10.91
CA VAL A 16 -6.38 -2.69 10.10
C VAL A 16 -7.61 -3.10 9.29
N ALA A 17 -7.62 -4.30 8.69
CA ALA A 17 -8.79 -4.82 7.96
C ALA A 17 -10.07 -4.91 8.82
N LYS A 18 -9.91 -5.06 10.14
CA LYS A 18 -11.00 -5.16 11.13
C LYS A 18 -11.34 -3.83 11.81
N SER A 19 -10.57 -2.77 11.55
CA SER A 19 -10.71 -1.49 12.26
C SER A 19 -11.96 -0.67 11.89
N GLY A 20 -12.63 -1.01 10.80
CA GLY A 20 -13.77 -0.24 10.28
C GLY A 20 -13.40 1.08 9.61
N LEU A 21 -12.10 1.28 9.32
CA LEU A 21 -11.61 2.46 8.61
C LEU A 21 -12.22 2.60 7.22
N SER A 22 -12.44 3.84 6.79
CA SER A 22 -13.01 4.13 5.48
C SER A 22 -12.77 5.58 5.08
N THR A 23 -13.01 5.92 3.82
CA THR A 23 -13.01 7.31 3.31
C THR A 23 -13.98 8.24 4.10
N GLY A 24 -14.94 7.67 4.85
CA GLY A 24 -15.81 8.43 5.76
C GLY A 24 -15.07 9.12 6.91
N HIS A 25 -13.89 8.60 7.28
CA HIS A 25 -13.02 9.21 8.29
C HIS A 25 -12.16 10.31 7.66
N SER A 26 -12.21 11.52 8.22
CA SER A 26 -11.50 12.69 7.68
C SER A 26 -10.00 12.45 7.51
N GLY A 27 -9.34 11.81 8.48
CA GLY A 27 -7.92 11.49 8.42
C GLY A 27 -7.58 10.49 7.30
N VAL A 28 -8.38 9.45 7.12
CA VAL A 28 -8.21 8.46 6.03
C VAL A 28 -8.32 9.12 4.66
N ARG A 29 -9.33 9.99 4.50
CA ARG A 29 -9.53 10.77 3.27
C ARG A 29 -8.37 11.71 3.03
N ALA A 30 -7.95 12.48 4.03
CA ALA A 30 -6.87 13.45 3.91
C ALA A 30 -5.54 12.80 3.49
N VAL A 31 -5.22 11.60 4.01
CA VAL A 31 -4.04 10.84 3.57
C VAL A 31 -4.16 10.49 2.09
N ALA A 32 -5.26 9.90 1.65
CA ALA A 32 -5.42 9.51 0.25
C ALA A 32 -5.31 10.73 -0.70
N GLU A 33 -5.97 11.84 -0.36
CA GLU A 33 -5.90 13.09 -1.14
C GLU A 33 -4.49 13.68 -1.17
N ALA A 34 -3.76 13.68 -0.04
CA ALA A 34 -2.38 14.16 0.03
C ALA A 34 -1.43 13.33 -0.86
N PHE A 35 -1.75 12.07 -1.09
CA PHE A 35 -0.99 11.17 -1.96
C PHE A 35 -1.57 11.04 -3.39
N GLY A 36 -2.48 11.94 -3.78
CA GLY A 36 -2.88 12.16 -5.17
C GLY A 36 -4.09 11.39 -5.65
N TYR A 37 -4.92 10.87 -4.76
CA TYR A 37 -6.26 10.40 -5.13
C TYR A 37 -7.24 11.58 -5.17
N THR A 38 -8.04 11.67 -6.23
CA THR A 38 -9.03 12.73 -6.32
C THR A 38 -10.31 12.38 -5.55
N PRO A 39 -11.09 13.37 -5.09
CA PRO A 39 -12.39 13.13 -4.45
C PRO A 39 -13.32 12.28 -5.32
N GLU A 40 -13.29 12.45 -6.64
CA GLU A 40 -14.10 11.70 -7.60
C GLU A 40 -13.67 10.22 -7.66
N GLN A 41 -12.36 9.95 -7.63
CA GLN A 41 -11.82 8.59 -7.55
C GLN A 41 -12.30 7.90 -6.27
N LEU A 42 -12.15 8.57 -5.12
CA LEU A 42 -12.57 8.04 -3.82
C LEU A 42 -14.09 7.83 -3.72
N ALA A 43 -14.88 8.74 -4.29
CA ALA A 43 -16.35 8.60 -4.34
C ALA A 43 -16.83 7.50 -5.30
N SER A 44 -15.99 7.12 -6.27
CA SER A 44 -16.34 6.12 -7.29
C SER A 44 -16.23 4.68 -6.81
N ILE A 45 -15.66 4.43 -5.65
CA ILE A 45 -15.39 3.10 -5.08
C ILE A 45 -16.01 2.98 -3.67
N PRO A 46 -16.16 1.77 -3.11
CA PRO A 46 -16.59 1.60 -1.73
C PRO A 46 -15.67 2.33 -0.75
N ALA A 47 -16.25 3.05 0.21
CA ALA A 47 -15.50 3.85 1.16
C ALA A 47 -14.51 3.03 1.99
N GLU A 48 -14.87 1.79 2.32
CA GLU A 48 -14.06 0.84 3.11
C GLU A 48 -12.89 0.25 2.32
N ALA A 49 -12.78 0.51 1.00
CA ALA A 49 -11.61 0.15 0.21
C ALA A 49 -10.40 1.02 0.57
N ASN A 50 -10.61 2.25 1.00
CA ASN A 50 -9.56 3.16 1.44
C ASN A 50 -9.37 3.05 2.95
N LEU A 51 -8.19 2.61 3.34
CA LEU A 51 -7.78 2.40 4.74
C LEU A 51 -6.75 3.46 5.23
N GLY A 52 -6.43 4.46 4.41
CA GLY A 52 -5.44 5.50 4.73
C GLY A 52 -3.99 5.00 4.73
N LEU A 53 -3.70 3.98 3.94
CA LEU A 53 -2.38 3.31 3.89
C LEU A 53 -1.56 3.68 2.64
N SER A 54 -2.01 4.64 1.84
CA SER A 54 -1.39 4.96 0.56
C SER A 54 -0.14 5.83 0.72
N CYS A 55 0.87 5.59 -0.11
CA CYS A 55 2.07 6.41 -0.27
C CYS A 55 2.10 7.13 -1.64
N GLY A 56 1.05 6.99 -2.42
CA GLY A 56 0.88 7.58 -3.75
C GLY A 56 -0.30 6.94 -4.48
N ASN A 57 -0.53 7.34 -5.73
CA ASN A 57 -1.59 6.82 -6.60
C ASN A 57 -0.98 6.16 -7.84
N PRO A 58 -0.69 4.84 -7.82
CA PRO A 58 -0.07 4.16 -8.96
C PRO A 58 -0.97 4.14 -10.19
N THR A 59 -2.30 4.14 -10.02
CA THR A 59 -3.24 4.13 -11.14
C THR A 59 -3.21 5.41 -11.97
N ALA A 60 -2.75 6.53 -11.38
CA ALA A 60 -2.69 7.82 -12.06
C ALA A 60 -1.63 7.87 -13.17
N PHE A 61 -0.53 7.10 -13.05
CA PHE A 61 0.57 7.11 -14.02
C PHE A 61 0.81 5.74 -14.69
N ALA A 62 0.09 4.70 -14.30
CA ALA A 62 0.19 3.36 -14.91
C ALA A 62 -0.25 3.32 -16.39
N SER A 63 -0.88 4.38 -16.91
CA SER A 63 -1.36 4.47 -18.30
C SER A 63 -2.21 3.27 -18.71
N LEU A 64 -3.15 2.86 -17.85
CA LEU A 64 -4.00 1.70 -18.06
C LEU A 64 -4.90 1.87 -19.27
N LYS A 65 -5.02 0.83 -20.10
CA LYS A 65 -5.81 0.79 -21.33
C LYS A 65 -6.99 -0.16 -21.22
N PRO A 66 -8.09 0.11 -21.92
CA PRO A 66 -9.21 -0.83 -22.01
C PRO A 66 -8.75 -2.22 -22.51
N GLY A 67 -9.25 -3.27 -21.88
CA GLY A 67 -8.94 -4.65 -22.22
C GLY A 67 -7.68 -5.23 -21.57
N GLU A 68 -6.89 -4.44 -20.85
CA GLU A 68 -5.67 -4.94 -20.18
C GLU A 68 -5.97 -5.78 -18.94
N THR A 69 -5.04 -6.71 -18.65
CA THR A 69 -4.97 -7.42 -17.37
C THR A 69 -3.98 -6.71 -16.47
N VAL A 70 -4.46 -6.22 -15.32
CA VAL A 70 -3.68 -5.48 -14.32
C VAL A 70 -3.61 -6.28 -13.02
N VAL A 71 -2.45 -6.31 -12.40
CA VAL A 71 -2.25 -6.91 -11.07
C VAL A 71 -1.88 -5.82 -10.07
N ASP A 72 -2.55 -5.81 -8.93
CA ASP A 72 -2.24 -4.95 -7.79
C ASP A 72 -1.60 -5.79 -6.68
N LEU A 73 -0.35 -5.48 -6.35
CA LEU A 73 0.41 -6.16 -5.31
C LEU A 73 0.17 -5.50 -3.94
N GLY A 74 -0.28 -6.29 -2.97
CA GLY A 74 -0.69 -5.81 -1.65
C GLY A 74 -1.98 -5.00 -1.72
N CYS A 75 -3.01 -5.57 -2.36
CA CYS A 75 -4.23 -4.86 -2.71
C CYS A 75 -5.08 -4.36 -1.53
N GLY A 76 -4.82 -4.83 -0.31
CA GLY A 76 -5.54 -4.42 0.90
C GLY A 76 -7.06 -4.52 0.73
N GLY A 77 -7.78 -3.43 1.02
CA GLY A 77 -9.24 -3.33 0.86
C GLY A 77 -9.73 -3.19 -0.57
N GLY A 78 -8.83 -3.16 -1.57
CA GLY A 78 -9.14 -3.14 -2.99
C GLY A 78 -9.14 -1.76 -3.66
N LEU A 79 -8.61 -0.72 -3.01
CA LEU A 79 -8.63 0.67 -3.52
C LEU A 79 -8.15 0.75 -4.98
N ASP A 80 -6.90 0.34 -5.22
CA ASP A 80 -6.28 0.45 -6.54
C ASP A 80 -6.82 -0.60 -7.53
N VAL A 81 -7.23 -1.78 -7.04
CA VAL A 81 -7.92 -2.80 -7.87
C VAL A 81 -9.20 -2.25 -8.49
N PHE A 82 -10.05 -1.57 -7.70
CA PHE A 82 -11.33 -1.05 -8.22
C PHE A 82 -11.11 0.12 -9.18
N LEU A 83 -10.14 0.99 -8.90
CA LEU A 83 -9.77 2.07 -9.83
C LEU A 83 -9.19 1.50 -11.12
N ALA A 84 -8.33 0.49 -11.06
CA ALA A 84 -7.79 -0.20 -12.22
C ALA A 84 -8.90 -0.90 -13.02
N ALA A 85 -9.79 -1.65 -12.36
CA ALA A 85 -10.89 -2.34 -13.01
C ALA A 85 -11.79 -1.42 -13.84
N LYS A 86 -12.08 -0.21 -13.29
CA LYS A 86 -12.84 0.81 -14.03
C LYS A 86 -12.09 1.36 -15.24
N ARG A 87 -10.76 1.52 -15.12
CA ARG A 87 -9.91 2.01 -16.22
C ARG A 87 -9.80 1.00 -17.36
N VAL A 88 -9.62 -0.29 -17.04
CA VAL A 88 -9.49 -1.33 -18.06
C VAL A 88 -10.84 -1.75 -18.65
N GLY A 89 -11.94 -1.38 -18.01
CA GLY A 89 -13.30 -1.62 -18.50
C GLY A 89 -13.71 -3.10 -18.50
N PRO A 90 -14.90 -3.42 -19.03
CA PRO A 90 -15.50 -4.77 -18.90
C PRO A 90 -14.77 -5.87 -19.68
N THR A 91 -13.92 -5.53 -20.64
CA THR A 91 -13.09 -6.48 -21.40
C THR A 91 -11.72 -6.70 -20.81
N GLY A 92 -11.31 -5.86 -19.85
CA GLY A 92 -10.08 -6.01 -19.08
C GLY A 92 -10.33 -6.70 -17.74
N LYS A 93 -9.25 -6.91 -16.99
CA LYS A 93 -9.29 -7.56 -15.66
C LYS A 93 -8.36 -6.86 -14.68
N ALA A 94 -8.80 -6.70 -13.43
CA ALA A 94 -7.94 -6.29 -12.33
C ALA A 94 -7.85 -7.41 -11.29
N ILE A 95 -6.62 -7.76 -10.91
CA ILE A 95 -6.32 -8.88 -10.01
C ILE A 95 -5.63 -8.31 -8.78
N GLY A 96 -6.24 -8.49 -7.61
CA GLY A 96 -5.66 -8.13 -6.32
C GLY A 96 -4.92 -9.29 -5.68
N ILE A 97 -3.68 -9.05 -5.27
CA ILE A 97 -2.87 -10.01 -4.51
C ILE A 97 -2.65 -9.46 -3.11
N ASP A 98 -2.91 -10.25 -2.08
CA ASP A 98 -2.57 -9.93 -0.70
C ASP A 98 -2.24 -11.20 0.08
N MET A 99 -1.33 -11.13 1.04
CA MET A 99 -1.00 -12.27 1.89
C MET A 99 -1.96 -12.41 3.09
N THR A 100 -2.70 -11.34 3.42
CA THR A 100 -3.55 -11.22 4.62
C THR A 100 -4.98 -11.65 4.30
N PRO A 101 -5.49 -12.75 4.88
CA PRO A 101 -6.86 -13.22 4.60
C PRO A 101 -7.92 -12.17 4.90
N GLU A 102 -7.78 -11.43 5.99
CA GLU A 102 -8.73 -10.40 6.42
C GLU A 102 -8.83 -9.23 5.41
N MET A 103 -7.71 -8.86 4.78
CA MET A 103 -7.69 -7.86 3.71
C MET A 103 -8.44 -8.37 2.48
N LEU A 104 -8.19 -9.61 2.06
CA LEU A 104 -8.89 -10.21 0.92
C LEU A 104 -10.39 -10.36 1.17
N ASP A 105 -10.80 -10.70 2.40
CA ASP A 105 -12.21 -10.78 2.75
C ASP A 105 -12.87 -9.40 2.72
N LEU A 106 -12.16 -8.35 3.17
CA LEU A 106 -12.62 -6.97 3.02
C LEU A 106 -12.73 -6.57 1.54
N ALA A 107 -11.70 -6.84 0.74
CA ALA A 107 -11.70 -6.55 -0.70
C ALA A 107 -12.86 -7.24 -1.43
N ARG A 108 -13.14 -8.51 -1.13
CA ARG A 108 -14.27 -9.26 -1.71
C ARG A 108 -15.62 -8.66 -1.31
N ARG A 109 -15.81 -8.30 -0.03
CA ARG A 109 -17.03 -7.59 0.41
C ARG A 109 -17.20 -6.25 -0.29
N ASN A 110 -16.11 -5.51 -0.50
CA ASN A 110 -16.15 -4.25 -1.23
C ASN A 110 -16.46 -4.48 -2.71
N ALA A 111 -15.87 -5.49 -3.36
CA ALA A 111 -16.13 -5.84 -4.75
C ALA A 111 -17.61 -6.14 -5.02
N ALA A 112 -18.32 -6.74 -4.05
CA ALA A 112 -19.73 -7.07 -4.16
C ALA A 112 -20.65 -5.83 -4.30
N LYS A 113 -20.14 -4.62 -4.01
CA LYS A 113 -20.89 -3.34 -4.07
C LYS A 113 -20.14 -2.23 -4.84
N ALA A 114 -19.04 -2.55 -5.52
CA ALA A 114 -18.12 -1.55 -6.11
C ALA A 114 -18.63 -0.88 -7.40
N ASP A 115 -19.69 -1.42 -8.01
CA ASP A 115 -20.34 -0.82 -9.19
C ASP A 115 -21.72 -0.26 -8.83
N GLY A 116 -21.73 0.89 -8.14
CA GLY A 116 -22.99 1.55 -7.74
C GLY A 116 -23.90 0.66 -6.88
N GLY A 117 -23.33 -0.11 -5.96
CA GLY A 117 -24.03 -1.08 -5.12
C GLY A 117 -24.16 -2.48 -5.73
N ARG A 118 -23.62 -2.72 -6.94
CA ARG A 118 -23.60 -4.02 -7.61
C ARG A 118 -22.19 -4.61 -7.61
N PRO A 119 -22.05 -5.93 -7.80
CA PRO A 119 -20.74 -6.55 -7.95
C PRO A 119 -19.97 -6.02 -9.16
N LEU A 120 -18.68 -5.76 -8.96
CA LEU A 120 -17.76 -5.45 -10.04
C LEU A 120 -17.22 -6.75 -10.63
N ALA A 121 -17.62 -7.07 -11.88
CA ALA A 121 -17.45 -8.40 -12.49
C ALA A 121 -16.03 -8.70 -12.96
N ASN A 122 -15.21 -7.67 -13.21
CA ASN A 122 -13.87 -7.81 -13.80
C ASN A 122 -12.74 -7.74 -12.78
N VAL A 123 -12.99 -8.19 -11.54
CA VAL A 123 -11.99 -8.25 -10.46
C VAL A 123 -11.83 -9.69 -9.96
N GLU A 124 -10.59 -10.02 -9.59
CA GLU A 124 -10.23 -11.27 -8.92
C GLU A 124 -9.33 -10.99 -7.72
N PHE A 125 -9.34 -11.87 -6.70
CA PHE A 125 -8.50 -11.73 -5.51
C PHE A 125 -7.86 -13.07 -5.15
N HIS A 126 -6.52 -13.08 -5.05
CA HIS A 126 -5.74 -14.27 -4.71
C HIS A 126 -4.91 -14.05 -3.46
N ARG A 127 -4.88 -15.06 -2.60
CA ARG A 127 -3.99 -15.08 -1.44
C ARG A 127 -2.61 -15.56 -1.88
N ALA A 128 -1.62 -14.67 -1.85
CA ALA A 128 -0.22 -15.01 -2.13
C ALA A 128 0.71 -13.95 -1.55
N THR A 129 1.99 -14.29 -1.42
CA THR A 129 3.07 -13.34 -1.22
C THR A 129 3.47 -12.73 -2.58
N ILE A 130 4.02 -11.52 -2.54
CA ILE A 130 4.32 -10.77 -3.78
C ILE A 130 5.58 -11.27 -4.52
N ASP A 131 6.35 -12.11 -3.89
CA ASP A 131 7.52 -12.81 -4.46
C ASP A 131 7.16 -14.17 -5.09
N LYS A 132 5.89 -14.61 -4.97
CA LYS A 132 5.40 -15.86 -5.56
C LYS A 132 3.93 -15.74 -5.97
N LEU A 133 3.69 -15.25 -7.18
CA LEU A 133 2.36 -14.95 -7.69
C LEU A 133 1.70 -16.21 -8.31
N PRO A 134 0.42 -16.49 -8.01
CA PRO A 134 -0.32 -17.62 -8.58
C PRO A 134 -0.83 -17.32 -10.01
N LEU A 135 0.05 -16.76 -10.84
CA LEU A 135 -0.27 -16.29 -12.19
C LEU A 135 0.70 -16.90 -13.20
N PRO A 136 0.23 -17.21 -14.42
CA PRO A 136 1.10 -17.69 -15.49
C PRO A 136 2.17 -16.66 -15.89
N SER A 137 3.29 -17.12 -16.41
CA SER A 137 4.30 -16.24 -17.01
C SER A 137 3.71 -15.52 -18.22
N ALA A 138 4.14 -14.26 -18.45
CA ALA A 138 3.76 -13.44 -19.59
C ALA A 138 2.23 -13.33 -19.79
N SER A 139 1.47 -13.19 -18.70
CA SER A 139 0.00 -13.11 -18.72
C SER A 139 -0.57 -11.74 -18.38
N VAL A 140 0.26 -10.83 -17.86
CA VAL A 140 -0.13 -9.54 -17.28
C VAL A 140 0.38 -8.39 -18.14
N ASP A 141 -0.46 -7.38 -18.39
CA ASP A 141 -0.08 -6.19 -19.15
C ASP A 141 0.56 -5.11 -18.27
N CYS A 142 0.05 -4.97 -17.04
CA CYS A 142 0.54 -4.00 -16.08
C CYS A 142 0.52 -4.56 -14.66
N VAL A 143 1.57 -4.31 -13.89
CA VAL A 143 1.60 -4.51 -12.43
C VAL A 143 1.60 -3.14 -11.78
N ILE A 144 0.73 -2.95 -10.80
CA ILE A 144 0.72 -1.78 -9.92
C ILE A 144 1.02 -2.19 -8.49
N SER A 145 1.53 -1.28 -7.68
CA SER A 145 1.77 -1.51 -6.26
C SER A 145 1.79 -0.19 -5.49
N ASN A 146 1.32 -0.23 -4.25
CA ASN A 146 1.31 0.92 -3.36
C ASN A 146 1.89 0.53 -2.00
N CYS A 147 3.10 1.00 -1.68
CA CYS A 147 3.81 0.82 -0.40
C CYS A 147 4.11 -0.64 0.04
N VAL A 148 3.90 -1.66 -0.79
CA VAL A 148 4.04 -3.04 -0.33
C VAL A 148 5.42 -3.64 -0.59
N ILE A 149 6.15 -3.19 -1.63
CA ILE A 149 7.45 -3.77 -2.01
C ILE A 149 8.47 -3.59 -0.88
N ASN A 150 8.41 -2.47 -0.16
CA ASN A 150 9.27 -2.22 1.00
C ASN A 150 9.07 -3.21 2.15
N LEU A 151 7.90 -3.84 2.24
CA LEU A 151 7.59 -4.84 3.26
C LEU A 151 8.14 -6.23 2.92
N ALA A 152 8.54 -6.47 1.67
CA ALA A 152 9.11 -7.74 1.26
C ALA A 152 10.56 -7.89 1.76
N PRO A 153 10.92 -9.01 2.39
CA PRO A 153 12.29 -9.28 2.82
C PRO A 153 13.28 -9.38 1.66
N ASP A 154 12.87 -10.01 0.56
CA ASP A 154 13.65 -10.13 -0.67
C ASP A 154 12.99 -9.39 -1.83
N LYS A 155 13.40 -8.14 -2.03
CA LYS A 155 12.89 -7.29 -3.11
C LYS A 155 13.34 -7.75 -4.49
N GLN A 156 14.52 -8.42 -4.59
CA GLN A 156 14.98 -8.94 -5.87
C GLN A 156 14.08 -10.06 -6.36
N ALA A 157 13.69 -10.97 -5.47
CA ALA A 157 12.72 -12.02 -5.79
C ALA A 157 11.38 -11.42 -6.26
N VAL A 158 10.91 -10.34 -5.61
CA VAL A 158 9.69 -9.64 -6.03
C VAL A 158 9.83 -9.07 -7.44
N PHE A 159 10.90 -8.37 -7.75
CA PHE A 159 11.09 -7.81 -9.10
C PHE A 159 11.22 -8.88 -10.18
N CYS A 160 11.92 -9.98 -9.90
CA CYS A 160 12.01 -11.13 -10.80
C CYS A 160 10.63 -11.75 -11.05
N GLU A 161 9.82 -11.87 -10.01
CA GLU A 161 8.46 -12.43 -10.12
C GLU A 161 7.52 -11.51 -10.91
N ILE A 162 7.63 -10.18 -10.72
CA ILE A 162 6.90 -9.20 -11.53
C ILE A 162 7.28 -9.35 -13.01
N VAL A 163 8.58 -9.42 -13.32
CA VAL A 163 9.04 -9.63 -14.70
C VAL A 163 8.53 -10.95 -15.26
N ARG A 164 8.50 -12.03 -14.47
CA ARG A 164 7.98 -13.32 -14.91
C ARG A 164 6.53 -13.23 -15.39
N VAL A 165 5.66 -12.57 -14.62
CA VAL A 165 4.23 -12.48 -14.96
C VAL A 165 3.92 -11.46 -16.04
N LEU A 166 4.72 -10.40 -16.18
CA LEU A 166 4.52 -9.39 -17.21
C LEU A 166 4.76 -9.98 -18.61
N LYS A 167 3.92 -9.62 -19.55
CA LYS A 167 4.14 -9.83 -20.99
C LYS A 167 5.40 -9.08 -21.44
N PRO A 168 6.06 -9.47 -22.53
CA PRO A 168 7.07 -8.62 -23.18
C PRO A 168 6.50 -7.23 -23.47
N GLY A 169 7.22 -6.17 -23.11
CA GLY A 169 6.71 -4.79 -23.18
C GLY A 169 5.65 -4.41 -22.15
N GLY A 170 5.28 -5.33 -21.25
CA GLY A 170 4.44 -5.04 -20.10
C GLY A 170 5.13 -4.10 -19.11
N ARG A 171 4.36 -3.44 -18.25
CA ARG A 171 4.88 -2.35 -17.41
C ARG A 171 4.59 -2.51 -15.92
N LEU A 172 5.44 -1.91 -15.13
CA LEU A 172 5.32 -1.76 -13.68
C LEU A 172 5.07 -0.28 -13.35
N ALA A 173 4.11 -0.01 -12.46
CA ALA A 173 3.87 1.32 -11.92
C ALA A 173 3.70 1.23 -10.39
N VAL A 174 4.66 1.76 -9.64
CA VAL A 174 4.73 1.66 -8.18
C VAL A 174 4.73 3.04 -7.56
N SER A 175 3.92 3.22 -6.52
CA SER A 175 4.09 4.31 -5.56
C SER A 175 4.70 3.71 -4.29
N ASP A 176 5.88 4.17 -3.90
CA ASP A 176 6.62 3.61 -2.76
C ASP A 176 7.47 4.68 -2.06
N ILE A 177 8.11 4.30 -0.98
CA ILE A 177 9.14 5.12 -0.32
C ILE A 177 10.51 4.61 -0.77
N ALA A 178 11.40 5.51 -1.18
CA ALA A 178 12.79 5.21 -1.46
C ALA A 178 13.71 6.13 -0.65
N LEU A 179 14.91 5.63 -0.32
CA LEU A 179 15.90 6.38 0.45
C LEU A 179 16.74 7.27 -0.47
N LYS A 180 16.93 8.52 -0.06
CA LYS A 180 17.90 9.47 -0.65
C LYS A 180 19.31 9.24 -0.10
N LYS A 181 19.40 8.83 1.17
CA LYS A 181 20.63 8.51 1.90
C LYS A 181 20.33 7.45 2.98
N PRO A 182 21.34 6.76 3.51
CA PRO A 182 21.14 5.77 4.56
C PRO A 182 20.37 6.34 5.76
N LEU A 183 19.47 5.53 6.31
CA LEU A 183 18.74 5.88 7.54
C LEU A 183 19.69 5.86 8.75
N PRO A 184 19.45 6.71 9.75
CA PRO A 184 20.06 6.54 11.08
C PRO A 184 19.74 5.13 11.61
N PRO A 185 20.70 4.49 12.34
CA PRO A 185 20.51 3.13 12.87
C PRO A 185 19.26 2.98 13.74
N GLU A 186 18.89 4.05 14.47
CA GLU A 186 17.72 4.07 15.36
C GLU A 186 16.39 3.95 14.58
N ILE A 187 16.34 4.46 13.35
CA ILE A 187 15.18 4.33 12.47
C ILE A 187 15.24 3.00 11.72
N GLY A 188 16.41 2.64 11.22
CA GLY A 188 16.59 1.42 10.42
C GLY A 188 16.32 0.12 11.18
N GLY A 189 16.49 0.14 12.52
CA GLY A 189 16.21 -1.00 13.41
C GLY A 189 14.80 -1.02 14.01
N ASP A 190 13.97 -0.03 13.75
CA ASP A 190 12.65 0.10 14.36
C ASP A 190 11.58 -0.69 13.57
N LEU A 191 10.90 -1.62 14.24
CA LEU A 191 9.86 -2.47 13.62
C LEU A 191 8.68 -1.64 13.11
N MET A 192 8.33 -0.54 13.79
CA MET A 192 7.22 0.32 13.34
C MET A 192 7.59 1.17 12.15
N ALA A 193 8.84 1.65 12.08
CA ALA A 193 9.37 2.27 10.87
C ALA A 193 9.38 1.28 9.69
N TYR A 194 9.59 -0.03 9.95
CA TYR A 194 9.50 -1.08 8.94
C TYR A 194 8.05 -1.29 8.48
N VAL A 195 7.10 -1.47 9.40
CA VAL A 195 5.65 -1.60 9.07
C VAL A 195 5.12 -0.35 8.36
N GLY A 196 5.68 0.82 8.67
CA GLY A 196 5.40 2.08 7.96
C GLY A 196 6.15 2.24 6.63
N CYS A 197 6.72 1.19 6.06
CA CYS A 197 7.44 1.18 4.78
C CYS A 197 8.75 2.00 4.74
N ILE A 198 9.19 2.61 5.85
CA ILE A 198 10.38 3.46 5.90
C ILE A 198 11.65 2.63 6.12
N ALA A 199 11.68 1.79 7.15
CA ALA A 199 12.89 1.01 7.48
C ALA A 199 13.19 -0.10 6.46
N GLY A 200 12.17 -0.55 5.73
CA GLY A 200 12.34 -1.48 4.61
C GLY A 200 12.69 -0.84 3.27
N ALA A 201 12.69 0.51 3.20
CA ALA A 201 13.01 1.22 1.96
C ALA A 201 14.49 1.07 1.59
N ILE A 202 14.77 1.07 0.30
CA ILE A 202 16.13 0.99 -0.25
C ILE A 202 16.51 2.31 -0.95
N LEU A 203 17.81 2.52 -1.14
CA LEU A 203 18.30 3.69 -1.87
C LEU A 203 17.74 3.72 -3.30
N VAL A 204 17.47 4.92 -3.83
CA VAL A 204 16.97 5.12 -5.20
C VAL A 204 17.86 4.40 -6.23
N ASP A 205 19.18 4.50 -6.10
CA ASP A 205 20.12 3.84 -7.02
C ASP A 205 20.08 2.32 -6.89
N GLU A 206 19.89 1.80 -5.68
CA GLU A 206 19.72 0.36 -5.45
C GLU A 206 18.40 -0.12 -6.04
N TYR A 207 17.31 0.64 -5.89
CA TYR A 207 16.02 0.34 -6.49
C TYR A 207 16.14 0.21 -8.01
N ARG A 208 16.78 1.18 -8.66
CA ARG A 208 17.06 1.17 -10.10
C ARG A 208 17.89 -0.04 -10.52
N ARG A 209 18.99 -0.32 -9.81
CA ARG A 209 19.85 -1.47 -10.11
C ARG A 209 19.08 -2.79 -10.05
N ARG A 210 18.29 -3.00 -8.99
CA ARG A 210 17.50 -4.22 -8.82
C ARG A 210 16.44 -4.40 -9.92
N LEU A 211 15.83 -3.32 -10.41
CA LEU A 211 14.93 -3.36 -11.56
C LEU A 211 15.66 -3.76 -12.85
N VAL A 212 16.84 -3.19 -13.11
CA VAL A 212 17.69 -3.59 -14.24
C VAL A 212 18.06 -5.08 -14.16
N ASP A 213 18.53 -5.52 -13.01
CA ASP A 213 18.95 -6.92 -12.76
C ASP A 213 17.77 -7.90 -12.92
N ALA A 214 16.53 -7.46 -12.68
CA ALA A 214 15.34 -8.27 -12.91
C ALA A 214 14.92 -8.36 -14.39
N GLY A 215 15.38 -7.43 -15.26
CA GLY A 215 15.08 -7.44 -16.71
C GLY A 215 14.16 -6.29 -17.17
N PHE A 216 14.03 -5.22 -16.40
CA PHE A 216 13.41 -4.00 -16.87
C PHE A 216 14.39 -3.16 -17.70
N ALA A 217 13.91 -2.55 -18.80
CA ALA A 217 14.71 -1.77 -19.74
C ALA A 217 14.54 -0.26 -19.56
N GLN A 218 13.32 0.24 -19.54
CA GLN A 218 13.01 1.66 -19.36
C GLN A 218 12.58 1.86 -17.90
N ILE A 219 13.36 2.64 -17.14
CA ILE A 219 13.14 2.81 -15.70
C ILE A 219 13.18 4.29 -15.35
N ASP A 220 12.05 4.81 -14.91
CA ASP A 220 11.89 6.15 -14.36
C ASP A 220 11.55 6.06 -12.88
N ILE A 221 12.35 6.71 -12.04
CA ILE A 221 12.11 6.87 -10.60
C ILE A 221 12.09 8.36 -10.32
N VAL A 222 10.93 8.87 -9.91
CA VAL A 222 10.67 10.30 -9.70
C VAL A 222 10.26 10.54 -8.27
N ASP A 223 10.99 11.42 -7.57
CA ASP A 223 10.57 11.97 -6.27
C ASP A 223 9.31 12.82 -6.49
N THR A 224 8.24 12.53 -5.76
CA THR A 224 6.97 13.24 -5.89
C THR A 224 6.96 14.58 -5.18
N GLY A 225 7.92 14.85 -4.31
CA GLY A 225 7.95 16.01 -3.42
C GLY A 225 6.91 15.98 -2.30
N ASN A 226 6.19 14.89 -2.12
CA ASN A 226 5.19 14.77 -1.06
C ASN A 226 5.87 14.77 0.32
N ASP A 227 5.27 15.51 1.28
CA ASP A 227 5.76 15.58 2.67
C ASP A 227 5.41 14.29 3.42
N LEU A 228 6.40 13.43 3.65
CA LEU A 228 6.24 12.20 4.43
C LEU A 228 5.86 12.47 5.90
N ASN A 229 6.12 13.66 6.44
CA ASN A 229 5.64 14.04 7.77
C ASN A 229 4.12 14.29 7.79
N ALA A 230 3.44 14.30 6.65
CA ALA A 230 1.98 14.40 6.59
C ALA A 230 1.30 13.30 7.41
N TYR A 231 1.89 12.11 7.50
CA TYR A 231 1.40 11.03 8.37
C TYR A 231 1.39 11.39 9.86
N ALA A 232 2.34 12.23 10.31
CA ALA A 232 2.41 12.69 11.70
C ALA A 232 1.47 13.88 11.98
N LYS A 233 1.04 14.60 10.94
CA LYS A 233 0.18 15.80 11.05
C LYS A 233 -1.32 15.49 10.98
N VAL A 234 -1.69 14.29 10.57
CA VAL A 234 -3.10 13.87 10.52
C VAL A 234 -3.57 13.65 11.95
N GLU A 235 -4.44 14.51 12.44
CA GLU A 235 -5.03 14.40 13.78
C GLU A 235 -5.65 13.01 13.94
N ASN A 236 -5.36 12.35 15.07
CA ASN A 236 -5.83 11.01 15.44
C ASN A 236 -5.20 9.82 14.69
N GLN A 237 -4.07 10.00 14.00
CA GLN A 237 -3.28 8.87 13.52
C GLN A 237 -1.95 8.77 14.29
N SER A 238 -1.86 7.86 15.22
CA SER A 238 -0.59 7.44 15.79
C SER A 238 0.03 6.38 14.89
N GLY A 239 0.94 6.82 14.00
CA GLY A 239 1.65 5.95 13.06
C GLY A 239 0.82 5.57 11.82
N CYS A 240 1.52 5.08 10.80
CA CYS A 240 1.06 4.77 9.44
C CYS A 240 -0.21 3.91 9.33
N CYS A 241 -0.81 3.44 10.42
CA CYS A 241 -1.84 2.40 10.39
C CYS A 241 -2.87 2.40 11.52
N SER A 242 -3.11 3.48 12.26
CA SER A 242 -4.17 3.45 13.28
C SER A 242 -4.78 4.83 13.52
N PRO A 243 -6.07 5.07 13.17
CA PRO A 243 -6.79 6.23 13.68
C PRO A 243 -7.11 5.99 15.15
N THR A 244 -6.79 6.93 16.00
CA THR A 244 -7.42 7.05 17.31
C THR A 244 -8.83 7.58 17.10
N MET A 245 -9.82 6.84 17.53
CA MET A 245 -11.20 7.28 17.59
C MET A 245 -11.30 8.49 18.53
N GLY A 246 -11.31 9.69 17.99
CA GLY A 246 -11.67 10.91 18.70
C GLY A 246 -13.16 10.89 19.00
N ALA A 247 -13.50 10.54 20.24
CA ALA A 247 -14.87 10.51 20.72
C ALA A 247 -15.42 11.94 20.84
N THR A 248 -16.47 12.23 20.09
CA THR A 248 -17.55 13.07 20.56
C THR A 248 -18.83 12.25 20.48
N LEU A 249 -19.01 11.37 21.45
CA LEU A 249 -20.32 10.83 21.79
C LEU A 249 -20.68 11.26 23.23
N PRO A 250 -21.95 11.62 23.50
CA PRO A 250 -22.36 12.07 24.82
C PRO A 250 -22.16 10.97 25.86
N LEU A 251 -21.70 11.37 27.02
CA LEU A 251 -21.55 10.55 28.22
C LEU A 251 -22.78 9.68 28.47
N VAL A 252 -22.70 8.40 28.19
CA VAL A 252 -23.48 7.37 28.86
C VAL A 252 -22.52 6.60 29.73
N SER A 253 -22.91 6.45 30.98
CA SER A 253 -22.15 5.94 32.10
C SER A 253 -21.29 4.69 31.80
N ALA A 254 -20.05 4.74 32.26
CA ALA A 254 -19.09 3.66 32.25
C ALA A 254 -19.64 2.39 32.91
N SER A 255 -19.79 1.32 32.12
CA SER A 255 -19.66 -0.04 32.60
C SER A 255 -19.09 -0.93 31.51
N SER A 256 -17.83 -1.31 31.70
CA SER A 256 -17.12 -2.50 31.23
C SER A 256 -17.28 -2.90 29.73
N CYS A 257 -16.53 -2.26 28.84
CA CYS A 257 -16.10 -2.86 27.56
C CYS A 257 -14.77 -2.26 27.07
N CYS A 258 -13.81 -2.03 27.94
CA CYS A 258 -12.43 -1.77 27.59
C CYS A 258 -11.58 -2.84 28.25
N SER A 259 -11.31 -3.92 27.51
CA SER A 259 -10.08 -4.66 27.79
C SER A 259 -8.93 -3.68 27.59
N PRO A 260 -7.99 -3.52 28.55
CA PRO A 260 -6.82 -2.67 28.33
C PRO A 260 -6.10 -3.20 27.10
N ALA A 261 -5.91 -2.34 26.08
CA ALA A 261 -4.96 -2.61 25.02
C ALA A 261 -3.64 -3.03 25.68
N ALA A 262 -3.08 -4.13 25.22
CA ALA A 262 -1.84 -4.64 25.79
C ALA A 262 -0.82 -3.49 25.81
N ALA A 263 -0.19 -3.26 26.98
CA ALA A 263 0.70 -2.12 27.24
C ALA A 263 1.89 -1.97 26.26
N GLY A 264 2.10 -2.95 25.36
CA GLY A 264 3.10 -2.92 24.30
C GLY A 264 2.76 -2.06 23.09
N ASP A 265 1.48 -1.93 22.70
CA ASP A 265 1.10 -1.22 21.47
C ASP A 265 1.12 0.32 21.63
N ALA A 266 0.74 0.83 22.80
CA ALA A 266 0.77 2.28 23.05
C ALA A 266 2.20 2.83 23.11
N ASP A 267 3.14 2.08 23.67
CA ASP A 267 4.56 2.44 23.75
C ASP A 267 5.21 2.51 22.34
N LEU A 268 4.82 1.63 21.45
CA LEU A 268 5.35 1.53 20.10
C LEU A 268 4.90 2.71 19.20
N HIS A 269 3.64 3.12 19.31
CA HIS A 269 3.12 4.29 18.58
C HIS A 269 3.74 5.60 19.08
N GLN A 270 3.93 5.72 20.40
CA GLN A 270 4.59 6.86 21.00
C GLN A 270 6.05 6.97 20.53
N ARG A 271 6.76 5.85 20.46
CA ARG A 271 8.15 5.80 19.95
C ARG A 271 8.27 6.26 18.51
N LEU A 272 7.37 5.82 17.61
CA LEU A 272 7.39 6.28 16.23
C LEU A 272 7.09 7.78 16.13
N ALA A 273 6.10 8.29 16.86
CA ALA A 273 5.80 9.72 16.91
C ALA A 273 6.98 10.52 17.46
N ASP A 274 7.69 10.02 18.47
CA ASP A 274 8.89 10.63 19.02
C ASP A 274 10.06 10.59 18.03
N LEU A 275 10.18 9.53 17.26
CA LEU A 275 11.20 9.35 16.24
C LEU A 275 10.98 10.30 15.06
N LEU A 276 9.74 10.44 14.58
CA LEU A 276 9.35 11.41 13.55
C LEU A 276 9.49 12.87 14.01
N ARG A 277 9.38 13.14 15.32
CA ARG A 277 9.68 14.47 15.89
C ARG A 277 11.16 14.78 15.95
N ARG A 278 12.03 13.77 16.13
CA ARG A 278 13.50 13.94 16.19
C ARG A 278 14.14 14.04 14.81
N TYR A 279 13.58 13.33 13.83
CA TYR A 279 14.15 13.23 12.49
C TYR A 279 13.15 13.74 11.46
N ASN A 280 13.58 14.68 10.64
CA ASN A 280 12.82 15.02 9.43
C ASN A 280 12.99 13.89 8.40
N VAL A 281 12.02 13.01 8.30
CA VAL A 281 12.08 11.82 7.42
C VAL A 281 12.32 12.22 5.97
N ASN A 282 11.84 13.40 5.54
CA ASN A 282 12.06 13.91 4.17
C ASN A 282 13.53 14.17 3.84
N GLU A 283 14.42 14.28 4.84
CA GLU A 283 15.86 14.38 4.58
C GLU A 283 16.47 13.05 4.13
N TYR A 284 15.88 11.93 4.52
CA TYR A 284 16.39 10.58 4.29
C TYR A 284 15.65 9.83 3.22
N ALA A 285 14.36 10.06 3.08
CA ALA A 285 13.44 9.32 2.23
C ALA A 285 12.57 10.25 1.39
N ALA A 286 12.01 9.71 0.32
CA ALA A 286 11.02 10.35 -0.53
C ALA A 286 9.91 9.38 -0.88
N SER A 287 8.69 9.90 -1.05
CA SER A 287 7.66 9.21 -1.82
C SER A 287 8.08 9.26 -3.28
N VAL A 288 8.17 8.11 -3.94
CA VAL A 288 8.61 7.99 -5.33
C VAL A 288 7.54 7.35 -6.19
N ARG A 289 7.47 7.79 -7.46
CA ARG A 289 6.81 7.05 -8.54
C ARG A 289 7.87 6.27 -9.30
N VAL A 290 7.68 4.97 -9.39
CA VAL A 290 8.54 4.08 -10.18
C VAL A 290 7.73 3.60 -11.37
N PHE A 291 8.22 3.87 -12.58
CA PHE A 291 7.68 3.33 -13.81
C PHE A 291 8.78 2.54 -14.51
N ALA A 292 8.47 1.31 -14.91
CA ALA A 292 9.43 0.49 -15.61
C ALA A 292 8.74 -0.40 -16.66
N VAL A 293 9.43 -0.67 -17.77
CA VAL A 293 8.93 -1.51 -18.86
C VAL A 293 9.80 -2.75 -18.97
N LYS A 294 9.18 -3.94 -19.00
CA LYS A 294 9.88 -5.20 -19.26
C LYS A 294 10.46 -5.20 -20.66
N ALA A 295 11.72 -5.60 -20.80
CA ALA A 295 12.34 -5.78 -22.10
C ALA A 295 11.53 -6.72 -23.01
N VAL A 296 11.52 -6.46 -24.32
CA VAL A 296 10.82 -7.24 -25.35
C VAL A 296 11.58 -8.52 -25.66
#